data_8a92f407c90800f1bca2a37a49924025
#
_entry.id   8a92f407c90800f1bca2a37a49924025
#
_cell.length_a   1.000
_cell.length_b   1.000
_cell.length_c   1.000
_cell.angle_alpha   90.00
_cell.angle_beta   90.00
_cell.angle_gamma   90.00
#
_symmetry.space_group_name_H-M   'P 1'
#
loop_
_entity.id
_entity.type
_entity.pdbx_description
1 polymer ?
#
loop_
_entity_poly.entity_id
_entity_poly.type
_entity_poly.pdbx_seq_one_letter_code
_entity_poly.pdbx_strand_id
1 'polypeptide(L)'
;MAAGTRSEAQRWYQEKWDPDRTVGDWFALLANSGWGYPGWPTEWFGRGLDRADVRAVREERKKLGALPPPSGIGPSLLAPMLFRHGTDDQMRRFLPAMAWKGETFCQMLSEPEAGSDLAGVTTTATLDGDEWVINGSKIWTSKANEVDYGMLLARTDPEAPKHRGLTFFLIARDQPGIDVRPLRTMTGTASFNQVFFDDARISVDDVIGIPEDGWTVTRTFLALEKNSYNPDAHEGGPFGKVDLHQTCAQLQEREQARRSAAAQGRGAGQLIADLIDKHGHGIT
;
A
#
# COMPACT_ATOMS: atom_id res chain seq x y z
N MET A 1 1.36 -23.13 -21.10
CA MET A 1 2.20 -21.97 -20.68
C MET A 1 2.70 -22.17 -19.25
N ALA A 2 1.88 -22.51 -18.28
CA ALA A 2 2.29 -22.66 -16.86
C ALA A 2 3.52 -23.53 -16.59
N ALA A 3 3.74 -24.64 -17.32
CA ALA A 3 4.89 -25.51 -17.10
C ALA A 3 6.23 -24.87 -17.51
N GLY A 4 6.26 -24.13 -18.61
CA GLY A 4 7.45 -23.42 -19.08
C GLY A 4 7.83 -22.26 -18.16
N THR A 5 6.86 -21.45 -17.79
CA THR A 5 7.01 -20.32 -16.84
C THR A 5 7.52 -20.82 -15.49
N ARG A 6 6.94 -21.91 -14.96
CA ARG A 6 7.35 -22.52 -13.69
C ARG A 6 8.83 -22.95 -13.72
N SER A 7 9.25 -23.65 -14.78
CA SER A 7 10.64 -24.12 -14.92
C SER A 7 11.63 -22.98 -15.09
N GLU A 8 11.24 -21.90 -15.80
CA GLU A 8 12.06 -20.70 -15.95
C GLU A 8 12.22 -19.96 -14.61
N ALA A 9 11.12 -19.76 -13.88
CA ALA A 9 11.13 -19.15 -12.56
C ALA A 9 11.99 -19.95 -11.56
N GLN A 10 11.80 -21.28 -11.52
CA GLN A 10 12.58 -22.16 -10.65
C GLN A 10 14.08 -22.01 -10.90
N ARG A 11 14.50 -22.07 -12.17
CA ARG A 11 15.91 -21.94 -12.56
C ARG A 11 16.47 -20.59 -12.17
N TRP A 12 15.70 -19.50 -12.45
CA TRP A 12 16.11 -18.15 -12.10
C TRP A 12 16.31 -17.97 -10.59
N TYR A 13 15.35 -18.41 -9.78
CA TYR A 13 15.47 -18.32 -8.33
C TYR A 13 16.60 -19.17 -7.78
N GLN A 14 16.83 -20.39 -8.29
CA GLN A 14 17.95 -21.24 -7.90
C GLN A 14 19.31 -20.59 -8.20
N GLU A 15 19.42 -19.88 -9.32
CA GLU A 15 20.66 -19.22 -9.74
C GLU A 15 20.90 -17.88 -8.99
N LYS A 16 19.84 -17.13 -8.70
CA LYS A 16 19.96 -15.73 -8.25
C LYS A 16 19.71 -15.53 -6.75
N TRP A 17 19.04 -16.46 -6.10
CA TRP A 17 18.76 -16.35 -4.68
C TRP A 17 20.02 -16.55 -3.84
N ASP A 18 20.28 -15.57 -2.99
CA ASP A 18 21.40 -15.57 -2.06
C ASP A 18 20.93 -14.85 -0.77
N PRO A 19 20.84 -15.57 0.37
CA PRO A 19 20.39 -15.01 1.64
C PRO A 19 21.34 -13.96 2.22
N ASP A 20 22.62 -13.97 1.81
CA ASP A 20 23.62 -13.00 2.28
C ASP A 20 23.63 -11.69 1.47
N ARG A 21 22.91 -11.66 0.35
CA ARG A 21 22.69 -10.43 -0.43
C ARG A 21 21.96 -9.38 0.39
N THR A 22 22.24 -8.10 0.16
CA THR A 22 21.46 -7.02 0.77
C THR A 22 20.01 -7.05 0.28
N VAL A 23 19.09 -6.63 1.13
CA VAL A 23 17.65 -6.54 0.78
C VAL A 23 17.44 -5.60 -0.41
N GLY A 24 18.15 -4.46 -0.44
CA GLY A 24 18.05 -3.50 -1.54
C GLY A 24 18.48 -4.10 -2.88
N ASP A 25 19.63 -4.79 -2.93
CA ASP A 25 20.11 -5.45 -4.16
C ASP A 25 19.18 -6.59 -4.60
N TRP A 26 18.63 -7.35 -3.64
CA TRP A 26 17.67 -8.39 -3.95
C TRP A 26 16.37 -7.84 -4.54
N PHE A 27 15.80 -6.78 -3.94
CA PHE A 27 14.59 -6.16 -4.44
C PHE A 27 14.80 -5.52 -5.82
N ALA A 28 15.93 -4.86 -6.04
CA ALA A 28 16.29 -4.32 -7.35
C ALA A 28 16.42 -5.44 -8.40
N LEU A 29 17.04 -6.57 -8.04
CA LEU A 29 17.17 -7.72 -8.92
C LEU A 29 15.81 -8.35 -9.25
N LEU A 30 14.93 -8.52 -8.25
CA LEU A 30 13.57 -9.02 -8.43
C LEU A 30 12.76 -8.13 -9.39
N ALA A 31 12.81 -6.81 -9.19
CA ALA A 31 12.07 -5.86 -10.02
C ALA A 31 12.62 -5.83 -11.45
N ASN A 32 13.93 -5.63 -11.64
CA ASN A 32 14.55 -5.53 -12.96
C ASN A 32 14.44 -6.82 -13.80
N SER A 33 14.32 -7.98 -13.17
CA SER A 33 14.09 -9.27 -13.87
C SER A 33 12.62 -9.53 -14.21
N GLY A 34 11.70 -8.75 -13.63
CA GLY A 34 10.26 -8.96 -13.72
C GLY A 34 9.72 -10.11 -12.85
N TRP A 35 10.58 -10.85 -12.14
CA TRP A 35 10.13 -11.95 -11.28
C TRP A 35 9.59 -11.50 -9.92
N GLY A 36 9.85 -10.25 -9.53
CA GLY A 36 9.27 -9.68 -8.31
C GLY A 36 7.77 -9.44 -8.44
N TYR A 37 7.36 -8.91 -9.57
CA TYR A 37 5.98 -8.57 -9.88
C TYR A 37 5.56 -9.14 -11.24
N PRO A 38 5.52 -10.47 -11.41
CA PRO A 38 5.42 -11.10 -12.72
C PRO A 38 4.12 -10.80 -13.47
N GLY A 39 3.07 -10.34 -12.77
CA GLY A 39 1.81 -9.91 -13.37
C GLY A 39 1.80 -8.44 -13.85
N TRP A 40 2.83 -7.63 -13.53
CA TRP A 40 2.92 -6.26 -14.03
C TRP A 40 3.23 -6.24 -15.53
N PRO A 41 2.94 -5.13 -16.24
CA PRO A 41 3.33 -4.96 -17.63
C PRO A 41 4.83 -5.14 -17.85
N THR A 42 5.21 -5.67 -19.00
CA THR A 42 6.62 -5.96 -19.32
C THR A 42 7.49 -4.70 -19.42
N GLU A 43 6.90 -3.59 -19.85
CA GLU A 43 7.52 -2.27 -19.90
C GLU A 43 7.70 -1.63 -18.51
N TRP A 44 7.03 -2.18 -17.48
CA TRP A 44 7.00 -1.67 -16.12
C TRP A 44 7.40 -2.72 -15.08
N PHE A 45 8.59 -3.29 -15.23
CA PHE A 45 9.21 -4.21 -14.26
C PHE A 45 8.43 -5.52 -14.02
N GLY A 46 7.56 -5.91 -14.96
CA GLY A 46 6.81 -7.16 -14.91
C GLY A 46 7.15 -8.09 -16.06
N ARG A 47 6.34 -9.13 -16.20
CA ARG A 47 6.43 -10.13 -17.29
C ARG A 47 5.09 -10.32 -18.02
N GLY A 48 4.06 -9.56 -17.66
CA GLY A 48 2.72 -9.63 -18.23
C GLY A 48 2.03 -10.98 -18.02
N LEU A 49 2.39 -11.73 -16.98
CA LEU A 49 1.87 -13.07 -16.73
C LEU A 49 0.45 -13.05 -16.21
N ASP A 50 -0.33 -14.05 -16.58
CA ASP A 50 -1.66 -14.26 -16.03
C ASP A 50 -1.61 -14.78 -14.57
N ARG A 51 -2.78 -14.82 -13.91
CA ARG A 51 -2.90 -15.21 -12.49
C ARG A 51 -2.38 -16.62 -12.21
N ALA A 52 -2.55 -17.58 -13.13
CA ALA A 52 -2.12 -18.95 -12.93
C ALA A 52 -0.59 -19.04 -12.99
N ASP A 53 0.04 -18.37 -13.95
CA ASP A 53 1.48 -18.27 -14.11
C ASP A 53 2.12 -17.50 -12.94
N VAL A 54 1.52 -16.37 -12.51
CA VAL A 54 1.95 -15.63 -11.29
C VAL A 54 1.95 -16.54 -10.06
N ARG A 55 0.89 -17.34 -9.87
CA ARG A 55 0.83 -18.31 -8.76
C ARG A 55 1.97 -19.33 -8.85
N ALA A 56 2.22 -19.88 -10.03
CA ALA A 56 3.29 -20.83 -10.25
C ALA A 56 4.68 -20.25 -9.89
N VAL A 57 4.95 -19.01 -10.28
CA VAL A 57 6.18 -18.27 -9.90
C VAL A 57 6.31 -18.13 -8.39
N ARG A 58 5.24 -17.74 -7.70
CA ARG A 58 5.21 -17.59 -6.23
C ARG A 58 5.48 -18.91 -5.51
N GLU A 59 4.94 -20.01 -6.00
CA GLU A 59 5.18 -21.33 -5.44
C GLU A 59 6.65 -21.73 -5.54
N GLU A 60 7.29 -21.52 -6.69
CA GLU A 60 8.72 -21.83 -6.87
C GLU A 60 9.61 -20.97 -5.96
N ARG A 61 9.33 -19.69 -5.85
CA ARG A 61 10.01 -18.81 -4.88
C ARG A 61 9.88 -19.33 -3.45
N LYS A 62 8.65 -19.69 -3.02
CA LYS A 62 8.38 -20.20 -1.67
C LYS A 62 9.11 -21.51 -1.38
N LYS A 63 9.20 -22.43 -2.34
CA LYS A 63 9.93 -23.71 -2.18
C LYS A 63 11.41 -23.50 -1.87
N LEU A 64 12.02 -22.46 -2.43
CA LEU A 64 13.43 -22.10 -2.22
C LEU A 64 13.64 -21.23 -0.98
N GLY A 65 12.56 -20.83 -0.28
CA GLY A 65 12.66 -19.90 0.85
C GLY A 65 13.14 -18.50 0.45
N ALA A 66 13.08 -18.14 -0.85
CA ALA A 66 13.56 -16.85 -1.30
C ALA A 66 12.65 -15.72 -0.79
N LEU A 67 13.28 -14.62 -0.32
CA LEU A 67 12.58 -13.44 0.18
C LEU A 67 11.65 -12.88 -0.89
N PRO A 68 10.35 -12.66 -0.59
CA PRO A 68 9.42 -12.03 -1.52
C PRO A 68 9.73 -10.54 -1.73
N PRO A 69 9.25 -9.94 -2.85
CA PRO A 69 9.36 -8.50 -3.08
C PRO A 69 8.62 -7.70 -2.01
N PRO A 70 8.86 -6.38 -1.90
CA PRO A 70 8.04 -5.50 -1.07
C PRO A 70 6.54 -5.71 -1.30
N SER A 71 5.78 -5.67 -0.23
CA SER A 71 4.33 -5.82 -0.27
C SER A 71 3.64 -4.60 0.35
N GLY A 72 2.31 -4.56 0.27
CA GLY A 72 1.51 -3.49 0.84
C GLY A 72 0.76 -2.69 -0.21
N ILE A 73 0.27 -1.54 0.19
CA ILE A 73 -0.65 -0.71 -0.59
C ILE A 73 -0.02 -0.21 -1.89
N GLY A 74 1.26 0.13 -1.90
CA GLY A 74 1.97 0.55 -3.11
C GLY A 74 1.86 -0.49 -4.22
N PRO A 75 2.49 -1.67 -4.10
CA PRO A 75 2.46 -2.67 -5.16
C PRO A 75 1.07 -3.27 -5.44
N SER A 76 0.19 -3.35 -4.43
CA SER A 76 -1.11 -4.04 -4.57
C SER A 76 -2.25 -3.15 -5.06
N LEU A 77 -2.20 -1.85 -4.78
CA LEU A 77 -3.27 -0.90 -5.11
C LEU A 77 -2.77 0.24 -5.99
N LEU A 78 -1.69 0.94 -5.58
CA LEU A 78 -1.21 2.10 -6.33
C LEU A 78 -0.65 1.72 -7.70
N ALA A 79 0.19 0.68 -7.80
CA ALA A 79 0.75 0.27 -9.08
C ALA A 79 -0.34 -0.08 -10.12
N PRO A 80 -1.36 -0.93 -9.82
CA PRO A 80 -2.46 -1.17 -10.74
C PRO A 80 -3.30 0.08 -11.08
N MET A 81 -3.39 1.04 -10.16
CA MET A 81 -4.04 2.33 -10.44
C MET A 81 -3.22 3.17 -11.42
N LEU A 82 -1.89 3.23 -11.24
CA LEU A 82 -1.00 3.93 -12.14
C LEU A 82 -1.02 3.33 -13.55
N PHE A 83 -1.03 1.99 -13.69
CA PHE A 83 -1.17 1.34 -15.00
C PHE A 83 -2.47 1.70 -15.73
N ARG A 84 -3.49 2.11 -15.02
CA ARG A 84 -4.81 2.43 -15.60
C ARG A 84 -5.06 3.91 -15.77
N HIS A 85 -4.57 4.75 -14.87
CA HIS A 85 -4.91 6.16 -14.76
C HIS A 85 -3.70 7.09 -14.69
N GLY A 86 -2.50 6.54 -14.43
CA GLY A 86 -1.28 7.32 -14.26
C GLY A 86 -0.63 7.71 -15.59
N THR A 87 0.32 8.62 -15.50
CA THR A 87 1.21 9.01 -16.60
C THR A 87 2.49 8.16 -16.56
N ASP A 88 3.22 8.14 -17.69
CA ASP A 88 4.53 7.50 -17.76
C ASP A 88 5.50 8.08 -16.73
N ASP A 89 5.46 9.40 -16.48
CA ASP A 89 6.34 10.05 -15.52
C ASP A 89 6.02 9.64 -14.10
N GLN A 90 4.74 9.52 -13.74
CA GLN A 90 4.32 8.94 -12.45
C GLN A 90 4.78 7.48 -12.30
N MET A 91 4.65 6.67 -13.36
CA MET A 91 5.14 5.29 -13.33
C MET A 91 6.66 5.22 -13.17
N ARG A 92 7.43 6.05 -13.88
CA ARG A 92 8.91 6.13 -13.73
C ARG A 92 9.32 6.57 -12.32
N ARG A 93 8.54 7.41 -11.66
CA ARG A 93 8.80 7.89 -10.30
C ARG A 93 8.40 6.88 -9.23
N PHE A 94 7.17 6.38 -9.26
CA PHE A 94 6.57 5.64 -8.15
C PHE A 94 6.74 4.12 -8.22
N LEU A 95 6.86 3.51 -9.42
CA LEU A 95 7.08 2.06 -9.48
C LEU A 95 8.44 1.65 -8.90
N PRO A 96 9.57 2.31 -9.23
CA PRO A 96 10.83 2.07 -8.53
C PRO A 96 10.77 2.33 -7.03
N ALA A 97 10.08 3.40 -6.62
CA ALA A 97 9.91 3.79 -5.23
C ALA A 97 9.34 2.64 -4.38
N MET A 98 8.25 2.03 -4.85
CA MET A 98 7.57 0.94 -4.16
C MET A 98 8.21 -0.44 -4.37
N ALA A 99 8.90 -0.66 -5.50
CA ALA A 99 9.39 -1.99 -5.87
C ALA A 99 10.74 -2.34 -5.23
N TRP A 100 11.66 -1.36 -5.05
CA TRP A 100 12.99 -1.61 -4.48
C TRP A 100 13.61 -0.47 -3.67
N LYS A 101 13.08 0.77 -3.72
CA LYS A 101 13.62 1.87 -2.91
C LYS A 101 13.07 1.90 -1.49
N GLY A 102 12.09 1.04 -1.17
CA GLY A 102 11.51 0.91 0.15
C GLY A 102 10.56 2.03 0.56
N GLU A 103 10.09 2.83 -0.39
CA GLU A 103 9.08 3.86 -0.11
C GLU A 103 7.70 3.21 0.12
N THR A 104 6.96 3.79 1.04
CA THR A 104 5.72 3.22 1.58
C THR A 104 4.55 4.17 1.41
N PHE A 105 3.34 3.61 1.34
CA PHE A 105 2.12 4.33 0.96
C PHE A 105 0.98 4.02 1.93
N CYS A 106 0.10 4.98 2.15
CA CYS A 106 -1.17 4.80 2.87
C CYS A 106 -2.36 5.37 2.09
N GLN A 107 -3.56 5.04 2.57
CA GLN A 107 -4.82 5.56 2.05
C GLN A 107 -5.26 6.75 2.90
N MET A 108 -5.57 7.88 2.28
CA MET A 108 -6.11 9.09 2.91
C MET A 108 -7.46 9.43 2.27
N LEU A 109 -8.47 8.57 2.49
CA LEU A 109 -9.78 8.66 1.83
C LEU A 109 -10.87 9.14 2.79
N SER A 110 -11.13 8.37 3.86
CA SER A 110 -12.24 8.62 4.79
C SER A 110 -12.04 9.89 5.61
N GLU A 111 -13.15 10.56 5.91
CA GLU A 111 -13.24 11.71 6.81
C GLU A 111 -14.18 11.39 7.99
N PRO A 112 -14.16 12.17 9.09
CA PRO A 112 -15.07 11.95 10.20
C PRO A 112 -16.55 11.84 9.78
N GLU A 113 -16.98 12.66 8.81
CA GLU A 113 -18.35 12.71 8.31
C GLU A 113 -18.55 11.95 6.98
N ALA A 114 -17.48 11.40 6.36
CA ALA A 114 -17.51 10.74 5.07
C ALA A 114 -16.74 9.40 5.09
N GLY A 115 -17.41 8.35 5.52
CA GLY A 115 -16.92 6.97 5.50
C GLY A 115 -17.59 6.16 4.39
N SER A 116 -18.73 5.54 4.68
CA SER A 116 -19.52 4.79 3.67
C SER A 116 -19.97 5.67 2.51
N ASP A 117 -20.26 6.94 2.80
CA ASP A 117 -20.55 7.96 1.80
C ASP A 117 -19.29 8.71 1.39
N LEU A 118 -18.34 7.98 0.81
CA LEU A 118 -17.01 8.51 0.47
C LEU A 118 -17.06 9.69 -0.52
N ALA A 119 -18.06 9.76 -1.39
CA ALA A 119 -18.22 10.90 -2.30
C ALA A 119 -18.59 12.20 -1.57
N GLY A 120 -18.96 12.14 -0.30
CA GLY A 120 -19.26 13.26 0.56
C GLY A 120 -18.02 13.92 1.20
N VAL A 121 -16.79 13.57 0.81
CA VAL A 121 -15.58 14.19 1.37
C VAL A 121 -15.57 15.71 1.17
N THR A 122 -15.09 16.40 2.20
CA THR A 122 -15.05 17.86 2.32
C THR A 122 -13.65 18.45 2.35
N THR A 123 -12.59 17.62 2.51
CA THR A 123 -11.21 18.06 2.33
C THR A 123 -11.09 18.73 0.97
N THR A 124 -10.68 19.98 0.95
CA THR A 124 -10.59 20.79 -0.27
C THR A 124 -9.20 20.71 -0.90
N ALA A 125 -9.16 20.91 -2.22
CA ALA A 125 -7.95 21.13 -2.98
C ALA A 125 -8.18 22.31 -3.92
N THR A 126 -7.46 23.42 -3.71
CA THR A 126 -7.58 24.65 -4.51
C THR A 126 -6.30 24.82 -5.33
N LEU A 127 -6.43 25.05 -6.63
CA LEU A 127 -5.30 25.26 -7.52
C LEU A 127 -4.66 26.64 -7.28
N ASP A 128 -3.35 26.65 -7.07
CA ASP A 128 -2.53 27.85 -6.87
C ASP A 128 -1.25 27.71 -7.74
N GLY A 129 -1.31 28.25 -8.94
CA GLY A 129 -0.23 28.10 -9.93
C GLY A 129 -0.09 26.68 -10.43
N ASP A 130 1.03 26.05 -10.15
CA ASP A 130 1.36 24.67 -10.51
C ASP A 130 1.24 23.68 -9.33
N GLU A 131 0.60 24.11 -8.23
CA GLU A 131 0.35 23.32 -7.04
C GLU A 131 -1.12 23.36 -6.62
N TRP A 132 -1.56 22.32 -5.94
CA TRP A 132 -2.82 22.24 -5.22
C TRP A 132 -2.61 22.48 -3.74
N VAL A 133 -3.37 23.39 -3.15
CA VAL A 133 -3.39 23.69 -1.71
C VAL A 133 -4.49 22.89 -1.05
N ILE A 134 -4.13 22.06 -0.09
CA ILE A 134 -5.01 21.09 0.56
C ILE A 134 -5.35 21.56 1.97
N ASN A 135 -6.66 21.55 2.28
CA ASN A 135 -7.19 21.91 3.60
C ASN A 135 -8.28 20.91 4.02
N GLY A 136 -8.20 20.41 5.25
CA GLY A 136 -9.17 19.47 5.81
C GLY A 136 -8.57 18.41 6.70
N SER A 137 -9.23 17.24 6.79
CA SER A 137 -8.68 16.13 7.56
C SER A 137 -9.15 14.77 7.06
N LYS A 138 -8.30 13.75 7.24
CA LYS A 138 -8.60 12.34 6.97
C LYS A 138 -8.49 11.52 8.25
N ILE A 139 -9.30 10.48 8.36
CA ILE A 139 -9.36 9.62 9.54
C ILE A 139 -9.22 8.14 9.14
N TRP A 140 -8.92 7.29 10.09
CA TRP A 140 -8.71 5.85 9.92
C TRP A 140 -7.54 5.51 8.99
N THR A 141 -6.58 6.42 8.87
CA THR A 141 -5.40 6.22 8.03
C THR A 141 -4.40 5.30 8.72
N SER A 142 -4.29 4.06 8.22
CA SER A 142 -3.35 3.09 8.76
C SER A 142 -1.92 3.55 8.53
N LYS A 143 -1.12 3.58 9.60
CA LYS A 143 0.33 3.87 9.56
C LYS A 143 0.74 5.20 8.91
N ALA A 144 -0.13 6.21 8.87
CA ALA A 144 0.22 7.52 8.27
C ALA A 144 1.48 8.15 8.88
N ASN A 145 1.79 7.83 10.14
CA ASN A 145 3.00 8.29 10.83
C ASN A 145 4.30 7.61 10.36
N GLU A 146 4.22 6.52 9.60
CA GLU A 146 5.36 5.71 9.20
C GLU A 146 5.64 5.71 7.69
N VAL A 147 4.69 6.20 6.87
CA VAL A 147 4.75 6.12 5.40
C VAL A 147 5.39 7.36 4.77
N ASP A 148 5.74 7.24 3.51
CA ASP A 148 6.33 8.33 2.71
C ASP A 148 5.26 9.11 1.94
N TYR A 149 4.23 8.42 1.43
CA TYR A 149 3.17 9.02 0.61
C TYR A 149 1.78 8.59 1.04
N GLY A 150 0.81 9.50 0.84
CA GLY A 150 -0.62 9.24 0.96
C GLY A 150 -1.32 9.27 -0.40
N MET A 151 -2.27 8.37 -0.60
CA MET A 151 -3.25 8.41 -1.68
C MET A 151 -4.46 9.19 -1.17
N LEU A 152 -4.62 10.41 -1.65
CA LEU A 152 -5.58 11.39 -1.14
C LEU A 152 -6.74 11.60 -2.11
N LEU A 153 -7.97 11.54 -1.62
CA LEU A 153 -9.16 12.02 -2.33
C LEU A 153 -9.57 13.37 -1.74
N ALA A 154 -9.67 14.40 -2.57
CA ALA A 154 -10.09 15.73 -2.15
C ALA A 154 -11.08 16.36 -3.14
N ARG A 155 -11.80 17.38 -2.68
CA ARG A 155 -12.78 18.12 -3.45
C ARG A 155 -12.11 19.33 -4.10
N THR A 156 -12.10 19.32 -5.43
CA THR A 156 -11.54 20.41 -6.25
C THR A 156 -12.60 21.37 -6.77
N ASP A 157 -13.85 20.91 -6.88
CA ASP A 157 -15.00 21.77 -7.20
C ASP A 157 -16.14 21.53 -6.19
N PRO A 158 -16.38 22.46 -5.26
CA PRO A 158 -17.44 22.34 -4.25
C PRO A 158 -18.87 22.51 -4.83
N GLU A 159 -19.00 23.18 -5.99
CA GLU A 159 -20.29 23.42 -6.63
C GLU A 159 -20.73 22.26 -7.53
N ALA A 160 -19.82 21.35 -7.87
CA ALA A 160 -20.11 20.22 -8.71
C ALA A 160 -21.00 19.18 -8.01
N PRO A 161 -21.78 18.38 -8.75
CA PRO A 161 -22.51 17.26 -8.19
C PRO A 161 -21.60 16.30 -7.43
N LYS A 162 -22.12 15.65 -6.38
CA LYS A 162 -21.41 14.88 -5.36
C LYS A 162 -20.26 13.98 -5.86
N HIS A 163 -20.48 13.27 -6.97
CA HIS A 163 -19.47 12.37 -7.56
C HIS A 163 -18.58 13.05 -8.61
N ARG A 164 -18.76 14.34 -8.83
CA ARG A 164 -17.91 15.18 -9.67
C ARG A 164 -17.19 16.21 -8.81
N GLY A 165 -16.20 16.89 -9.38
CA GLY A 165 -15.42 17.85 -8.61
C GLY A 165 -14.56 17.21 -7.52
N LEU A 166 -14.24 15.92 -7.66
CA LEU A 166 -13.29 15.18 -6.83
C LEU A 166 -12.04 14.88 -7.63
N THR A 167 -10.89 15.00 -7.00
CA THR A 167 -9.59 14.68 -7.62
C THR A 167 -8.81 13.73 -6.72
N PHE A 168 -8.10 12.79 -7.35
CA PHE A 168 -7.28 11.81 -6.65
C PHE A 168 -5.80 12.19 -6.77
N PHE A 169 -5.10 12.24 -5.65
CA PHE A 169 -3.74 12.76 -5.55
C PHE A 169 -2.79 11.75 -4.91
N LEU A 170 -1.51 11.91 -5.19
CA LEU A 170 -0.42 11.41 -4.36
C LEU A 170 0.19 12.59 -3.60
N ILE A 171 0.26 12.48 -2.27
CA ILE A 171 0.81 13.52 -1.40
C ILE A 171 2.00 12.99 -0.61
N ALA A 172 3.14 13.68 -0.65
CA ALA A 172 4.25 13.40 0.24
C ALA A 172 3.82 13.69 1.68
N ARG A 173 3.98 12.71 2.59
CA ARG A 173 3.54 12.86 3.98
C ARG A 173 4.43 13.82 4.77
N ASP A 174 5.72 13.83 4.50
CA ASP A 174 6.69 14.64 5.22
C ASP A 174 6.88 16.00 4.55
N GLN A 175 5.96 16.93 4.83
CA GLN A 175 5.98 18.29 4.34
C GLN A 175 5.27 19.23 5.32
N PRO A 176 5.51 20.57 5.24
CA PRO A 176 4.72 21.55 5.98
C PRO A 176 3.22 21.44 5.72
N GLY A 177 2.41 21.76 6.71
CA GLY A 177 0.95 21.71 6.59
C GLY A 177 0.34 20.32 6.78
N ILE A 178 1.11 19.28 7.12
CA ILE A 178 0.58 17.97 7.47
C ILE A 178 0.89 17.62 8.93
N ASP A 179 -0.17 17.39 9.71
CA ASP A 179 -0.08 16.93 11.10
C ASP A 179 -0.76 15.55 11.22
N VAL A 180 0.01 14.56 11.68
CA VAL A 180 -0.46 13.17 11.82
C VAL A 180 -0.60 12.83 13.30
N ARG A 181 -1.82 12.54 13.73
CA ARG A 181 -2.14 12.20 15.13
C ARG A 181 -2.62 10.76 15.26
N PRO A 182 -2.00 9.96 16.15
CA PRO A 182 -2.42 8.57 16.36
C PRO A 182 -3.82 8.52 16.98
N LEU A 183 -4.66 7.60 16.49
CA LEU A 183 -5.97 7.27 17.04
C LEU A 183 -5.86 6.03 17.93
N ARG A 184 -6.19 6.18 19.20
CA ARG A 184 -6.27 5.07 20.12
C ARG A 184 -7.62 4.36 19.98
N THR A 185 -7.59 3.09 19.63
CA THR A 185 -8.78 2.23 19.53
C THR A 185 -9.23 1.72 20.89
N MET A 186 -10.43 1.13 20.99
CA MET A 186 -10.95 0.51 22.21
C MET A 186 -10.04 -0.61 22.76
N THR A 187 -9.27 -1.26 21.88
CA THR A 187 -8.29 -2.30 22.26
C THR A 187 -6.99 -1.72 22.81
N GLY A 188 -6.86 -0.39 22.90
CA GLY A 188 -5.68 0.31 23.40
C GLY A 188 -4.55 0.45 22.36
N THR A 189 -4.72 -0.09 21.14
CA THR A 189 -3.75 0.08 20.06
C THR A 189 -3.92 1.43 19.34
N ALA A 190 -2.88 1.90 18.67
CA ALA A 190 -2.88 3.13 17.86
C ALA A 190 -2.44 2.82 16.43
N SER A 191 -3.08 1.85 15.78
CA SER A 191 -2.76 1.43 14.41
C SER A 191 -3.28 2.39 13.35
N PHE A 192 -4.21 3.26 13.70
CA PHE A 192 -4.80 4.26 12.81
C PHE A 192 -4.38 5.65 13.23
N ASN A 193 -4.47 6.57 12.28
CA ASN A 193 -4.18 7.99 12.51
C ASN A 193 -5.31 8.85 11.95
N GLN A 194 -5.43 10.05 12.49
CA GLN A 194 -6.05 11.19 11.85
C GLN A 194 -4.96 12.06 11.25
N VAL A 195 -5.18 12.53 10.02
CA VAL A 195 -4.25 13.39 9.29
C VAL A 195 -4.95 14.72 9.04
N PHE A 196 -4.32 15.81 9.46
CA PHE A 196 -4.81 17.17 9.25
C PHE A 196 -3.98 17.85 8.17
N PHE A 197 -4.65 18.60 7.32
CA PHE A 197 -4.06 19.39 6.26
C PHE A 197 -4.36 20.88 6.52
N ASP A 198 -3.32 21.68 6.56
CA ASP A 198 -3.35 23.14 6.75
C ASP A 198 -2.38 23.76 5.73
N ASP A 199 -2.93 24.12 4.58
CA ASP A 199 -2.21 24.59 3.40
C ASP A 199 -1.09 23.63 2.90
N ALA A 200 -1.31 22.32 3.04
CA ALA A 200 -0.40 21.33 2.49
C ALA A 200 -0.40 21.37 0.94
N ARG A 201 0.74 21.14 0.31
CA ARG A 201 0.90 21.36 -1.12
C ARG A 201 1.14 20.07 -1.91
N ILE A 202 0.55 19.98 -3.09
CA ILE A 202 0.71 18.87 -4.04
C ILE A 202 0.96 19.45 -5.43
N SER A 203 2.02 18.98 -6.11
CA SER A 203 2.26 19.34 -7.52
C SER A 203 1.09 18.91 -8.40
N VAL A 204 0.80 19.66 -9.46
CA VAL A 204 -0.17 19.25 -10.49
C VAL A 204 0.21 17.92 -11.15
N ASP A 205 1.50 17.56 -11.17
CA ASP A 205 2.01 16.30 -11.70
C ASP A 205 1.67 15.08 -10.83
N ASP A 206 1.25 15.30 -9.58
CA ASP A 206 0.87 14.24 -8.62
C ASP A 206 -0.64 13.96 -8.57
N VAL A 207 -1.41 14.47 -9.53
CA VAL A 207 -2.81 14.09 -9.79
C VAL A 207 -2.85 12.75 -10.50
N ILE A 208 -3.56 11.77 -9.96
CA ILE A 208 -3.82 10.49 -10.65
C ILE A 208 -5.10 10.62 -11.46
N GLY A 209 -5.01 10.40 -12.76
CA GLY A 209 -6.11 10.58 -13.69
C GLY A 209 -6.29 12.03 -14.11
N ILE A 210 -7.53 12.47 -14.23
CA ILE A 210 -7.91 13.82 -14.68
C ILE A 210 -8.49 14.57 -13.47
N PRO A 211 -8.11 15.84 -13.23
CA PRO A 211 -8.79 16.67 -12.23
C PRO A 211 -10.30 16.62 -12.39
N GLU A 212 -11.04 16.65 -11.26
CA GLU A 212 -12.50 16.58 -11.17
C GLU A 212 -13.14 15.22 -11.57
N ASP A 213 -12.35 14.26 -12.11
CA ASP A 213 -12.78 12.87 -12.37
C ASP A 213 -12.18 11.86 -11.37
N GLY A 214 -11.77 12.31 -10.21
CA GLY A 214 -11.18 11.46 -9.15
C GLY A 214 -12.11 10.36 -8.66
N TRP A 215 -13.43 10.48 -8.89
CA TRP A 215 -14.38 9.41 -8.57
C TRP A 215 -14.19 8.17 -9.44
N THR A 216 -13.85 8.33 -10.70
CA THR A 216 -13.49 7.22 -11.61
C THR A 216 -12.25 6.47 -11.09
N VAL A 217 -11.23 7.21 -10.67
CA VAL A 217 -10.03 6.65 -10.04
C VAL A 217 -10.37 5.95 -8.73
N THR A 218 -11.19 6.58 -7.87
CA THR A 218 -11.66 6.03 -6.60
C THR A 218 -12.41 4.71 -6.79
N ARG A 219 -13.28 4.61 -7.79
CA ARG A 219 -13.99 3.36 -8.10
C ARG A 219 -13.02 2.22 -8.48
N THR A 220 -11.99 2.53 -9.24
CA THR A 220 -10.92 1.57 -9.56
C THR A 220 -10.20 1.13 -8.28
N PHE A 221 -9.84 2.09 -7.42
CA PHE A 221 -9.20 1.82 -6.14
C PHE A 221 -10.04 0.88 -5.26
N LEU A 222 -11.32 1.19 -5.04
CA LEU A 222 -12.23 0.38 -4.22
C LEU A 222 -12.43 -1.04 -4.79
N ALA A 223 -12.46 -1.19 -6.12
CA ALA A 223 -12.53 -2.49 -6.77
C ALA A 223 -11.25 -3.32 -6.56
N LEU A 224 -10.08 -2.68 -6.62
CA LEU A 224 -8.78 -3.32 -6.34
C LEU A 224 -8.68 -3.71 -4.86
N GLU A 225 -9.07 -2.82 -3.96
CA GLU A 225 -9.06 -3.07 -2.51
C GLU A 225 -9.93 -4.28 -2.15
N LYS A 226 -11.16 -4.34 -2.66
CA LYS A 226 -12.04 -5.50 -2.46
C LYS A 226 -11.40 -6.82 -2.92
N ASN A 227 -10.65 -6.79 -4.01
CA ASN A 227 -9.95 -7.96 -4.53
C ASN A 227 -8.67 -8.28 -3.74
N SER A 228 -8.05 -7.29 -3.07
CA SER A 228 -6.82 -7.47 -2.29
C SER A 228 -7.03 -8.28 -1.01
N TYR A 229 -8.26 -8.42 -0.52
CA TYR A 229 -8.59 -9.32 0.59
C TYR A 229 -8.50 -10.81 0.22
N ASN A 230 -8.28 -11.15 -1.05
CA ASN A 230 -7.98 -12.53 -1.44
C ASN A 230 -6.57 -12.91 -0.93
N PRO A 231 -6.42 -13.97 -0.12
CA PRO A 231 -5.12 -14.43 0.38
C PRO A 231 -4.11 -14.70 -0.74
N ASP A 232 -4.59 -15.10 -1.92
CA ASP A 232 -3.77 -15.35 -3.10
C ASP A 232 -3.27 -14.03 -3.78
N ALA A 233 -3.80 -12.89 -3.41
CA ALA A 233 -3.39 -11.59 -3.98
C ALA A 233 -2.11 -11.04 -3.35
N HIS A 234 -1.74 -11.49 -2.14
CA HIS A 234 -0.58 -10.96 -1.42
C HIS A 234 0.66 -11.83 -1.61
N GLU A 235 1.77 -11.17 -1.95
CA GLU A 235 3.09 -11.82 -2.05
C GLU A 235 3.62 -12.30 -0.69
N GLY A 236 3.03 -11.83 0.42
CA GLY A 236 3.50 -12.15 1.77
C GLY A 236 4.87 -11.56 2.09
N GLY A 237 5.29 -10.55 1.33
CA GLY A 237 6.55 -9.84 1.52
C GLY A 237 6.55 -8.89 2.71
N PRO A 238 7.70 -8.26 2.96
CA PRO A 238 7.82 -7.27 4.03
C PRO A 238 6.85 -6.12 3.79
N PHE A 239 6.20 -5.68 4.86
CA PHE A 239 5.22 -4.61 4.86
C PHE A 239 5.72 -3.43 5.71
N GLY A 240 5.73 -2.23 5.13
CA GLY A 240 6.26 -1.03 5.78
C GLY A 240 7.75 -0.81 5.47
N LYS A 241 8.36 0.14 6.19
CA LYS A 241 9.78 0.49 5.99
C LYS A 241 10.69 -0.66 6.37
N VAL A 242 11.63 -0.94 5.49
CA VAL A 242 12.62 -2.01 5.61
C VAL A 242 14.01 -1.39 5.49
N ASP A 243 14.95 -1.83 6.33
CA ASP A 243 16.35 -1.51 6.15
C ASP A 243 16.91 -2.25 4.92
N LEU A 244 17.22 -1.51 3.88
CA LEU A 244 17.70 -2.05 2.60
C LEU A 244 19.18 -2.51 2.65
N HIS A 245 19.93 -2.12 3.68
CA HIS A 245 21.35 -2.47 3.86
C HIS A 245 21.54 -3.78 4.63
N GLN A 246 20.52 -4.27 5.36
CA GLN A 246 20.59 -5.59 6.02
C GLN A 246 20.58 -6.72 4.99
N THR A 247 21.06 -7.91 5.38
CA THR A 247 20.96 -9.10 4.51
C THR A 247 19.54 -9.64 4.45
N CYS A 248 19.22 -10.39 3.38
CA CYS A 248 17.93 -11.06 3.25
C CYS A 248 17.68 -12.03 4.40
N ALA A 249 18.71 -12.75 4.86
CA ALA A 249 18.61 -13.64 6.02
C ALA A 249 18.20 -12.89 7.29
N GLN A 250 18.85 -11.77 7.60
CA GLN A 250 18.50 -10.94 8.77
C GLN A 250 17.06 -10.43 8.72
N LEU A 251 16.59 -10.00 7.57
CA LEU A 251 15.19 -9.59 7.42
C LEU A 251 14.23 -10.77 7.63
N GLN A 252 14.53 -11.95 7.08
CA GLN A 252 13.69 -13.14 7.25
C GLN A 252 13.58 -13.56 8.71
N GLU A 253 14.69 -13.56 9.46
CA GLU A 253 14.69 -13.85 10.88
C GLU A 253 13.83 -12.86 11.69
N ARG A 254 13.94 -11.55 11.41
CA ARG A 254 13.12 -10.52 12.04
C ARG A 254 11.63 -10.70 11.75
N GLU A 255 11.26 -10.97 10.50
CA GLU A 255 9.86 -11.19 10.11
C GLU A 255 9.30 -12.47 10.73
N GLN A 256 10.09 -13.53 10.83
CA GLN A 256 9.71 -14.77 11.51
C GLN A 256 9.51 -14.55 13.01
N ALA A 257 10.41 -13.85 13.67
CA ALA A 257 10.29 -13.49 15.08
C ALA A 257 9.03 -12.64 15.34
N ARG A 258 8.74 -11.66 14.46
CA ARG A 258 7.54 -10.83 14.54
C ARG A 258 6.25 -11.64 14.39
N ARG A 259 6.21 -12.59 13.45
CA ARG A 259 5.05 -13.47 13.24
C ARG A 259 4.84 -14.41 14.44
N SER A 260 5.91 -14.96 15.00
CA SER A 260 5.88 -15.81 16.18
C SER A 260 5.37 -15.05 17.41
N ALA A 261 5.85 -13.83 17.64
CA ALA A 261 5.38 -12.97 18.71
C ALA A 261 3.89 -12.59 18.57
N ALA A 262 3.46 -12.29 17.33
CA ALA A 262 2.05 -12.00 17.04
C ALA A 262 1.14 -13.23 17.26
N ALA A 263 1.64 -14.43 16.93
CA ALA A 263 0.90 -15.69 17.18
C ALA A 263 0.83 -16.07 18.67
N GLN A 264 1.85 -15.67 19.46
CA GLN A 264 1.87 -15.89 20.92
C GLN A 264 1.16 -14.77 21.70
N GLY A 265 1.02 -13.59 21.09
CA GLY A 265 0.21 -12.50 21.63
C GLY A 265 -1.26 -12.93 21.66
N ARG A 266 -1.91 -12.80 22.85
CA ARG A 266 -3.34 -13.09 22.97
C ARG A 266 -4.11 -12.25 21.96
N GLY A 267 -4.73 -12.88 20.97
CA GLY A 267 -5.57 -12.20 19.99
C GLY A 267 -6.71 -11.43 20.69
N ALA A 268 -7.24 -10.39 20.07
CA ALA A 268 -8.36 -9.60 20.65
C ALA A 268 -9.53 -10.50 21.10
N GLY A 269 -9.78 -11.61 20.40
CA GLY A 269 -10.78 -12.61 20.80
C GLY A 269 -10.47 -13.28 22.13
N GLN A 270 -9.21 -13.57 22.45
CA GLN A 270 -8.81 -14.15 23.72
C GLN A 270 -8.91 -13.13 24.86
N LEU A 271 -8.57 -11.86 24.58
CA LEU A 271 -8.74 -10.76 25.54
C LEU A 271 -10.23 -10.54 25.88
N ILE A 272 -11.11 -10.62 24.90
CA ILE A 272 -12.56 -10.51 25.09
C ILE A 272 -13.08 -11.74 25.89
N ALA A 273 -12.63 -12.94 25.56
CA ALA A 273 -12.98 -14.15 26.31
C ALA A 273 -12.51 -14.07 27.75
N ASP A 274 -11.26 -13.64 28.00
CA ASP A 274 -10.71 -13.45 29.35
C ASP A 274 -11.46 -12.34 30.15
N LEU A 275 -11.93 -11.28 29.45
CA LEU A 275 -12.76 -10.22 30.07
C LEU A 275 -14.18 -10.72 30.43
N ILE A 276 -14.79 -11.52 29.55
CA ILE A 276 -16.09 -12.15 29.80
C ILE A 276 -15.98 -13.12 30.98
N ASP A 277 -14.94 -13.95 31.02
CA ASP A 277 -14.70 -14.91 32.11
C ASP A 277 -14.47 -14.19 33.46
N LYS A 278 -13.76 -13.04 33.42
CA LYS A 278 -13.38 -12.27 34.60
C LYS A 278 -14.52 -11.41 35.16
N HIS A 279 -15.47 -10.99 34.32
CA HIS A 279 -16.54 -10.07 34.64
C HIS A 279 -17.95 -10.58 34.30
N GLY A 280 -18.07 -11.75 33.67
CA GLY A 280 -19.32 -12.31 33.16
C GLY A 280 -20.27 -12.89 34.22
N HIS A 281 -19.88 -12.91 35.49
CA HIS A 281 -20.73 -13.39 36.60
C HIS A 281 -21.57 -12.28 37.27
N GLY A 282 -21.73 -11.11 36.62
CA GLY A 282 -22.40 -9.94 37.18
C GLY A 282 -23.55 -9.33 36.39
N ILE A 283 -24.01 -9.99 35.32
CA ILE A 283 -25.16 -9.49 34.54
C ILE A 283 -26.24 -10.57 34.55
N THR A 284 -27.04 -10.55 35.62
CA THR A 284 -28.40 -11.10 35.65
C THR A 284 -29.40 -9.97 35.51
#